data_5ffdbac56efaebc9492b3650c67c347c
#
_entry.id   5ffdbac56efaebc9492b3650c67c347c
#
_cell.length_a   1.000
_cell.length_b   1.000
_cell.length_c   1.000
_cell.angle_alpha   90.00
_cell.angle_beta   90.00
_cell.angle_gamma   90.00
#
_symmetry.space_group_name_H-M   'P 1'
#
loop_
_entity.id
_entity.type
_entity.pdbx_description
1 polymer ?
#
loop_
_entity_poly.entity_id
_entity_poly.type
_entity_poly.pdbx_seq_one_letter_code
_entity_poly.pdbx_strand_id
1 'polypeptide(L)'
;MRQFHILLTVILLAFPLSFHAQEVTPKREVRAVWLTTIGGIDWPHSYAQSDRSAEKQQQELCHILDKLQKAGVNTILLQTRIRGTMIYPSQYEPWDGCLSGFPGKSPGYDALKYAIEECHKRGMELHAWVVTIPVGKWNALGCKSLRRKFPKLIRKIDQDGYMNPEDPQTANYLAEICAEITKNYDIDGIHLDYIRYPETWKIRVSNDQGRKYITHIVEAIHDKVKALKPWVKMSCSPIGKFDDLSRYWSHGWNAYTKVCQDAQGWLRSGLMDELFPMMYFKDNQFFPFAIDWAENSGGKIIAPGLGVYFLDRSQADWPLETVTREMEILRHYQLGHAYFRSKFFTDDTKGIYDFAYNDFDAFPALVPAMTWVHGTAPSAPTKIQVTNDHISWEGAIDHSDAPYLLYNVYSSREYPVDIHDPRNLVAPRIQLTRLDIATSGRYFAVTAMDRYGNESAALQSVSKPKPRQGQKMLSCDGKRLILPTKPSTLDAEMISIETLQGTILSSKRYEGKSMDVSSIPNGVYLLRSLNRKGISHRLGFFEVRREP
;
A
#
# COMPACT_ATOMS: atom_id res chain seq x y z
N MET A 1 -0.48 80.76 3.04
CA MET A 1 -1.36 79.59 3.05
C MET A 1 -0.53 78.36 2.58
N ARG A 2 -0.07 77.58 3.53
CA ARG A 2 0.72 76.34 3.26
C ARG A 2 -0.24 75.17 3.44
N GLN A 3 -0.48 74.43 2.35
CA GLN A 3 -1.23 73.20 2.40
C GLN A 3 -0.32 72.06 2.90
N PHE A 4 -0.71 71.42 3.98
CA PHE A 4 -0.11 70.22 4.49
C PHE A 4 -0.73 69.01 3.75
N HIS A 5 0.07 68.27 2.98
CA HIS A 5 -0.32 66.98 2.46
C HIS A 5 0.08 65.90 3.46
N ILE A 6 -0.93 65.31 4.10
CA ILE A 6 -0.75 64.11 4.94
C ILE A 6 -0.72 62.92 4.02
N LEU A 7 0.47 62.32 3.86
CA LEU A 7 0.67 61.06 3.15
C LEU A 7 0.35 59.94 4.13
N LEU A 8 -0.82 59.31 3.95
CA LEU A 8 -1.23 58.14 4.72
C LEU A 8 -0.57 56.89 4.11
N THR A 9 0.57 56.46 4.69
CA THR A 9 1.23 55.25 4.30
C THR A 9 0.51 54.08 4.97
N VAL A 10 -0.34 53.37 4.24
CA VAL A 10 -0.93 52.08 4.65
C VAL A 10 0.14 51.01 4.53
N ILE A 11 0.75 50.65 5.65
CA ILE A 11 1.61 49.47 5.73
C ILE A 11 0.69 48.23 5.73
N LEU A 12 0.51 47.61 4.57
CA LEU A 12 -0.04 46.27 4.48
C LEU A 12 1.02 45.30 5.05
N LEU A 13 0.85 44.94 6.30
CA LEU A 13 1.51 43.77 6.86
C LEU A 13 0.97 42.54 6.14
N ALA A 14 1.62 42.17 5.04
CA ALA A 14 1.45 40.87 4.43
C ALA A 14 2.05 39.81 5.39
N PHE A 15 1.25 39.37 6.35
CA PHE A 15 1.51 38.07 6.96
C PHE A 15 1.47 37.04 5.84
N PRO A 16 2.50 36.22 5.65
CA PRO A 16 2.36 35.03 4.82
C PRO A 16 1.35 34.14 5.56
N LEU A 17 0.09 34.22 5.19
CA LEU A 17 -0.83 33.14 5.43
C LEU A 17 -0.25 31.96 4.65
N SER A 18 0.59 31.19 5.33
CA SER A 18 0.90 29.83 4.89
C SER A 18 -0.41 29.07 4.97
N PHE A 19 -1.25 29.22 3.96
CA PHE A 19 -2.22 28.20 3.63
C PHE A 19 -1.38 26.95 3.26
N HIS A 20 -1.04 26.17 4.26
CA HIS A 20 -0.91 24.75 4.04
C HIS A 20 -2.33 24.34 3.66
N ALA A 21 -2.62 24.34 2.37
CA ALA A 21 -3.69 23.52 1.85
C ALA A 21 -3.33 22.11 2.34
N GLN A 22 -4.01 21.64 3.37
CA GLN A 22 -3.90 20.27 3.82
C GLN A 22 -4.27 19.47 2.57
N GLU A 23 -3.27 18.86 1.92
CA GLU A 23 -3.53 18.06 0.72
C GLU A 23 -4.57 17.03 1.13
N VAL A 24 -5.71 17.09 0.47
CA VAL A 24 -6.84 16.21 0.79
C VAL A 24 -6.35 14.78 0.55
N THR A 25 -6.34 13.98 1.60
CA THR A 25 -6.02 12.55 1.49
C THR A 25 -6.82 11.95 0.33
N PRO A 26 -6.18 11.37 -0.70
CA PRO A 26 -6.90 10.88 -1.86
C PRO A 26 -7.75 9.64 -1.52
N LYS A 27 -8.94 9.54 -2.11
CA LYS A 27 -9.77 8.33 -2.00
C LYS A 27 -9.06 7.11 -2.59
N ARG A 28 -8.24 7.31 -3.62
CA ARG A 28 -7.52 6.23 -4.32
C ARG A 28 -6.05 6.56 -4.42
N GLU A 29 -5.23 5.68 -3.85
CA GLU A 29 -3.78 5.79 -3.83
C GLU A 29 -3.19 4.41 -3.50
N VAL A 30 -2.15 3.99 -4.21
CA VAL A 30 -1.38 2.81 -3.80
C VAL A 30 -0.46 3.20 -2.64
N ARG A 31 -0.57 2.49 -1.54
CA ARG A 31 0.28 2.58 -0.35
C ARG A 31 0.84 1.21 -0.07
N ALA A 32 1.98 0.94 -0.64
CA ALA A 32 2.55 -0.39 -0.65
C ALA A 32 3.74 -0.55 0.30
N VAL A 33 4.07 -1.79 0.59
CA VAL A 33 5.29 -2.15 1.32
C VAL A 33 5.86 -3.45 0.78
N TRP A 34 7.18 -3.50 0.62
CA TRP A 34 7.89 -4.77 0.41
C TRP A 34 8.07 -5.50 1.73
N LEU A 35 7.54 -6.71 1.79
CA LEU A 35 7.71 -7.65 2.91
C LEU A 35 8.66 -8.76 2.47
N THR A 36 9.91 -8.66 2.90
CA THR A 36 10.98 -9.58 2.48
C THR A 36 11.02 -10.83 3.34
N THR A 37 11.15 -11.99 2.68
CA THR A 37 11.26 -13.28 3.37
C THR A 37 12.66 -13.87 3.33
N ILE A 38 13.53 -13.40 2.43
CA ILE A 38 14.91 -13.87 2.34
C ILE A 38 15.64 -13.77 3.69
N GLY A 39 16.14 -14.90 4.17
CA GLY A 39 16.83 -14.95 5.44
C GLY A 39 16.00 -14.52 6.66
N GLY A 40 14.68 -14.37 6.52
CA GLY A 40 13.79 -13.91 7.58
C GLY A 40 14.00 -12.46 7.99
N ILE A 41 14.51 -11.59 7.11
CA ILE A 41 14.91 -10.22 7.48
C ILE A 41 13.74 -9.27 7.79
N ASP A 42 12.53 -9.55 7.28
CA ASP A 42 11.29 -8.90 7.71
C ASP A 42 10.34 -9.92 8.35
N TRP A 43 10.26 -11.11 7.76
CA TRP A 43 9.44 -12.23 8.23
C TRP A 43 9.86 -13.53 7.52
N PRO A 44 9.88 -14.69 8.24
CA PRO A 44 9.70 -14.86 9.68
C PRO A 44 11.03 -14.75 10.46
N HIS A 45 10.96 -14.30 11.73
CA HIS A 45 12.14 -14.22 12.60
C HIS A 45 12.41 -15.52 13.38
N SER A 46 11.59 -16.54 13.19
CA SER A 46 11.78 -17.86 13.82
C SER A 46 11.40 -18.97 12.85
N TYR A 47 11.97 -20.18 13.04
CA TYR A 47 11.71 -21.32 12.16
C TYR A 47 10.48 -22.12 12.62
N ALA A 48 9.62 -22.52 11.65
CA ALA A 48 8.51 -23.45 11.86
C ALA A 48 9.01 -24.89 11.75
N GLN A 49 9.13 -25.56 12.90
CA GLN A 49 9.59 -26.95 13.01
C GLN A 49 8.61 -27.84 13.79
N SER A 50 7.52 -27.25 14.29
CA SER A 50 6.40 -27.87 14.97
C SER A 50 5.15 -27.01 14.76
N ASP A 51 3.95 -27.52 15.03
CA ASP A 51 2.70 -26.78 14.93
C ASP A 51 2.75 -25.47 15.74
N ARG A 52 3.24 -25.53 16.98
CA ARG A 52 3.40 -24.35 17.85
C ARG A 52 4.33 -23.29 17.25
N SER A 53 5.42 -23.69 16.58
CA SER A 53 6.34 -22.73 15.95
C SER A 53 5.80 -22.21 14.63
N ALA A 54 4.98 -22.99 13.93
CA ALA A 54 4.23 -22.52 12.75
C ALA A 54 3.18 -21.48 13.15
N GLU A 55 2.39 -21.73 14.19
CA GLU A 55 1.46 -20.75 14.76
C GLU A 55 2.13 -19.46 15.19
N LYS A 56 3.34 -19.54 15.78
CA LYS A 56 4.12 -18.35 16.13
C LYS A 56 4.49 -17.51 14.91
N GLN A 57 4.93 -18.14 13.81
CA GLN A 57 5.20 -17.44 12.55
C GLN A 57 3.94 -16.77 11.98
N GLN A 58 2.81 -17.44 12.03
CA GLN A 58 1.52 -16.93 11.59
C GLN A 58 1.08 -15.72 12.43
N GLN A 59 1.19 -15.80 13.76
CA GLN A 59 0.88 -14.69 14.67
C GLN A 59 1.79 -13.49 14.44
N GLU A 60 3.07 -13.72 14.16
CA GLU A 60 4.03 -12.68 13.82
C GLU A 60 3.61 -11.95 12.54
N LEU A 61 3.23 -12.69 11.49
CA LEU A 61 2.73 -12.09 10.24
C LEU A 61 1.47 -11.25 10.50
N CYS A 62 0.50 -11.78 11.26
CA CYS A 62 -0.70 -11.02 11.62
C CYS A 62 -0.36 -9.71 12.33
N HIS A 63 0.61 -9.73 13.26
CA HIS A 63 1.04 -8.51 13.95
C HIS A 63 1.67 -7.48 13.00
N ILE A 64 2.49 -7.93 12.05
CA ILE A 64 3.07 -7.06 11.02
C ILE A 64 1.96 -6.45 10.15
N LEU A 65 1.03 -7.29 9.66
CA LEU A 65 -0.07 -6.84 8.82
C LEU A 65 -1.03 -5.89 9.55
N ASP A 66 -1.29 -6.11 10.85
CA ASP A 66 -2.07 -5.19 11.67
C ASP A 66 -1.42 -3.82 11.78
N LYS A 67 -0.09 -3.77 11.97
CA LYS A 67 0.66 -2.52 11.98
C LYS A 67 0.58 -1.81 10.62
N LEU A 68 0.78 -2.53 9.53
CA LEU A 68 0.76 -1.97 8.19
C LEU A 68 -0.62 -1.42 7.82
N GLN A 69 -1.69 -2.19 8.06
CA GLN A 69 -3.07 -1.73 7.85
C GLN A 69 -3.36 -0.45 8.63
N LYS A 70 -2.93 -0.41 9.88
CA LYS A 70 -3.12 0.73 10.79
C LYS A 70 -2.48 2.01 10.26
N ALA A 71 -1.32 1.91 9.60
CA ALA A 71 -0.62 3.04 8.98
C ALA A 71 -1.10 3.31 7.54
N GLY A 72 -2.27 2.81 7.15
CA GLY A 72 -2.89 3.11 5.86
C GLY A 72 -2.38 2.30 4.68
N VAL A 73 -1.45 1.34 4.89
CA VAL A 73 -0.97 0.45 3.83
C VAL A 73 -2.11 -0.40 3.29
N ASN A 74 -2.24 -0.47 1.97
CA ASN A 74 -3.30 -1.21 1.28
C ASN A 74 -2.78 -2.28 0.30
N THR A 75 -1.46 -2.37 0.10
CA THR A 75 -0.84 -3.32 -0.84
C THR A 75 0.42 -3.92 -0.23
N ILE A 76 0.51 -5.25 -0.19
CA ILE A 76 1.66 -6.00 0.31
C ILE A 76 2.37 -6.67 -0.86
N LEU A 77 3.64 -6.33 -1.08
CA LEU A 77 4.52 -7.01 -2.02
C LEU A 77 5.28 -8.08 -1.24
N LEU A 78 4.72 -9.30 -1.16
CA LEU A 78 5.29 -10.41 -0.37
C LEU A 78 6.30 -11.18 -1.19
N GLN A 79 7.56 -11.26 -0.73
CA GLN A 79 8.60 -12.03 -1.41
C GLN A 79 8.28 -13.54 -1.39
N THR A 80 7.77 -14.02 -2.52
CA THR A 80 7.21 -15.36 -2.71
C THR A 80 8.19 -16.32 -3.38
N ARG A 81 8.84 -15.90 -4.47
CA ARG A 81 10.01 -16.54 -5.04
C ARG A 81 11.25 -15.76 -4.64
N ILE A 82 12.16 -16.40 -3.93
CA ILE A 82 13.33 -15.74 -3.38
C ILE A 82 14.49 -15.79 -4.37
N ARG A 83 15.14 -16.95 -4.53
CA ARG A 83 16.26 -17.17 -5.46
C ARG A 83 16.32 -18.63 -5.88
N GLY A 84 15.38 -19.04 -6.73
CA GLY A 84 15.23 -20.44 -7.10
C GLY A 84 14.62 -21.31 -5.98
N THR A 85 13.92 -20.68 -5.05
CA THR A 85 13.22 -21.28 -3.91
C THR A 85 11.93 -20.53 -3.61
N MET A 86 10.96 -21.17 -2.98
CA MET A 86 9.60 -20.70 -2.79
C MET A 86 9.17 -20.73 -1.31
N ILE A 87 8.17 -19.93 -0.96
CA ILE A 87 7.51 -19.96 0.36
C ILE A 87 6.16 -20.70 0.33
N TYR A 88 5.87 -21.44 -0.72
CA TYR A 88 4.66 -22.26 -0.92
C TYR A 88 5.02 -23.60 -1.56
N PRO A 89 4.14 -24.64 -1.53
CA PRO A 89 4.40 -25.93 -2.15
C PRO A 89 4.36 -25.81 -3.68
N SER A 90 5.53 -25.59 -4.30
CA SER A 90 5.69 -25.48 -5.75
C SER A 90 6.10 -26.79 -6.39
N GLN A 91 5.62 -27.04 -7.62
CA GLN A 91 6.08 -28.15 -8.47
C GLN A 91 7.40 -27.84 -9.19
N TYR A 92 7.82 -26.57 -9.19
CA TYR A 92 8.98 -26.10 -9.96
C TYR A 92 10.24 -25.95 -9.12
N GLU A 93 10.13 -25.38 -7.94
CA GLU A 93 11.28 -25.03 -7.09
C GLU A 93 11.07 -25.51 -5.64
N PRO A 94 12.16 -25.82 -4.92
CA PRO A 94 12.05 -26.29 -3.54
C PRO A 94 11.65 -25.18 -2.56
N TRP A 95 11.18 -25.58 -1.39
CA TRP A 95 10.95 -24.68 -0.26
C TRP A 95 12.21 -23.90 0.10
N ASP A 96 12.05 -22.62 0.41
CA ASP A 96 13.13 -21.82 0.99
C ASP A 96 13.36 -22.19 2.46
N GLY A 97 14.62 -22.13 2.88
CA GLY A 97 14.99 -22.44 4.25
C GLY A 97 14.59 -21.36 5.28
N CYS A 98 14.16 -20.17 4.85
CA CYS A 98 13.76 -19.09 5.75
C CYS A 98 12.58 -19.47 6.65
N LEU A 99 11.68 -20.34 6.18
CA LEU A 99 10.50 -20.76 6.93
C LEU A 99 10.80 -21.87 7.94
N SER A 100 11.48 -22.94 7.52
CA SER A 100 11.70 -24.14 8.34
C SER A 100 13.09 -24.22 9.00
N GLY A 101 14.03 -23.38 8.57
CA GLY A 101 15.45 -23.49 8.89
C GLY A 101 16.21 -24.48 8.00
N PHE A 102 15.51 -25.26 7.16
CA PHE A 102 16.09 -26.31 6.31
C PHE A 102 15.65 -26.11 4.85
N PRO A 103 16.57 -25.73 3.94
CA PRO A 103 16.25 -25.63 2.53
C PRO A 103 15.63 -26.91 1.98
N GLY A 104 14.52 -26.79 1.28
CA GLY A 104 13.76 -27.91 0.70
C GLY A 104 12.73 -28.55 1.65
N LYS A 105 12.69 -28.18 2.92
CA LYS A 105 11.73 -28.72 3.89
C LYS A 105 10.55 -27.76 4.10
N SER A 106 9.34 -28.31 4.02
CA SER A 106 8.10 -27.58 4.32
C SER A 106 8.08 -27.08 5.77
N PRO A 107 7.52 -25.88 6.05
CA PRO A 107 7.27 -25.38 7.40
C PRO A 107 6.04 -26.02 8.08
N GLY A 108 5.33 -26.95 7.40
CA GLY A 108 4.09 -27.56 7.88
C GLY A 108 2.81 -26.80 7.49
N TYR A 109 2.92 -25.68 6.82
CA TYR A 109 1.78 -24.89 6.32
C TYR A 109 2.14 -24.17 5.02
N ASP A 110 1.14 -23.69 4.29
CA ASP A 110 1.32 -22.88 3.08
C ASP A 110 1.36 -21.40 3.47
N ALA A 111 2.57 -20.84 3.45
CA ALA A 111 2.80 -19.47 3.92
C ALA A 111 2.21 -18.41 2.98
N LEU A 112 2.19 -18.68 1.66
CA LEU A 112 1.59 -17.75 0.69
C LEU A 112 0.06 -17.73 0.84
N LYS A 113 -0.58 -18.90 0.92
CA LYS A 113 -2.03 -18.99 1.14
C LYS A 113 -2.45 -18.27 2.41
N TYR A 114 -1.76 -18.52 3.52
CA TYR A 114 -2.04 -17.88 4.80
C TYR A 114 -1.90 -16.34 4.71
N ALA A 115 -0.84 -15.85 4.07
CA ALA A 115 -0.62 -14.42 3.91
C ALA A 115 -1.71 -13.73 3.08
N ILE A 116 -2.18 -14.38 2.00
CA ILE A 116 -3.29 -13.86 1.16
C ILE A 116 -4.57 -13.73 2.00
N GLU A 117 -4.94 -14.78 2.73
CA GLU A 117 -6.13 -14.78 3.57
C GLU A 117 -6.08 -13.67 4.63
N GLU A 118 -4.92 -13.49 5.27
CA GLU A 118 -4.74 -12.46 6.29
C GLU A 118 -4.69 -11.02 5.73
N CYS A 119 -4.16 -10.83 4.51
CA CYS A 119 -4.24 -9.55 3.81
C CYS A 119 -5.68 -9.21 3.42
N HIS A 120 -6.42 -10.15 2.83
CA HIS A 120 -7.80 -9.95 2.40
C HIS A 120 -8.74 -9.66 3.59
N LYS A 121 -8.57 -10.34 4.73
CA LYS A 121 -9.32 -10.02 5.98
C LYS A 121 -9.14 -8.56 6.43
N ARG A 122 -8.01 -7.94 6.06
CA ARG A 122 -7.67 -6.55 6.39
C ARG A 122 -7.97 -5.55 5.27
N GLY A 123 -8.58 -6.01 4.18
CA GLY A 123 -8.89 -5.18 3.01
C GLY A 123 -7.66 -4.78 2.20
N MET A 124 -6.53 -5.46 2.37
CA MET A 124 -5.28 -5.22 1.65
C MET A 124 -5.15 -6.16 0.45
N GLU A 125 -4.51 -5.67 -0.62
CA GLU A 125 -4.05 -6.50 -1.73
C GLU A 125 -2.76 -7.22 -1.37
N LEU A 126 -2.58 -8.44 -1.89
CA LEU A 126 -1.31 -9.15 -1.85
C LEU A 126 -0.83 -9.43 -3.27
N HIS A 127 0.37 -8.90 -3.58
CA HIS A 127 1.09 -9.21 -4.81
C HIS A 127 2.21 -10.20 -4.52
N ALA A 128 2.25 -11.31 -5.25
CA ALA A 128 3.31 -12.29 -5.14
C ALA A 128 4.59 -11.71 -5.77
N TRP A 129 5.57 -11.38 -4.94
CA TRP A 129 6.85 -10.84 -5.39
C TRP A 129 7.77 -11.97 -5.84
N VAL A 130 8.09 -11.97 -7.13
CA VAL A 130 8.90 -12.96 -7.83
C VAL A 130 10.25 -12.36 -8.21
N VAL A 131 11.33 -12.77 -7.54
CA VAL A 131 12.70 -12.46 -7.97
C VAL A 131 13.01 -13.32 -9.20
N THR A 132 13.19 -12.70 -10.36
CA THR A 132 13.18 -13.42 -11.66
C THR A 132 14.54 -14.02 -12.05
N ILE A 133 15.49 -13.20 -12.48
CA ILE A 133 16.77 -13.64 -13.06
C ILE A 133 17.75 -14.24 -12.04
N PRO A 134 17.95 -13.70 -10.82
CA PRO A 134 18.81 -14.30 -9.82
C PRO A 134 18.26 -15.64 -9.29
N VAL A 135 19.12 -16.66 -9.17
CA VAL A 135 18.77 -17.97 -8.62
C VAL A 135 19.62 -18.34 -7.40
N GLY A 136 20.33 -17.36 -6.84
CA GLY A 136 21.07 -17.47 -5.58
C GLY A 136 22.47 -18.04 -5.70
N LYS A 137 23.08 -18.36 -4.55
CA LYS A 137 24.43 -18.90 -4.48
C LYS A 137 24.56 -20.17 -5.32
N TRP A 138 25.66 -20.28 -6.07
CA TRP A 138 25.92 -21.40 -7.00
C TRP A 138 25.72 -22.77 -6.38
N ASN A 139 26.11 -22.91 -5.11
CA ASN A 139 26.02 -24.15 -4.35
C ASN A 139 24.74 -24.28 -3.49
N ALA A 140 23.83 -23.29 -3.53
CA ALA A 140 22.55 -23.38 -2.83
C ALA A 140 21.60 -24.36 -3.51
N LEU A 141 20.62 -24.86 -2.77
CA LEU A 141 19.69 -25.91 -3.21
C LEU A 141 18.92 -25.48 -4.47
N GLY A 142 18.35 -24.27 -4.49
CA GLY A 142 17.58 -23.76 -5.63
C GLY A 142 18.41 -23.73 -6.91
N CYS A 143 19.60 -23.12 -6.86
CA CYS A 143 20.51 -23.05 -8.01
C CYS A 143 20.98 -24.43 -8.48
N LYS A 144 21.30 -25.36 -7.56
CA LYS A 144 21.65 -26.76 -7.89
C LYS A 144 20.50 -27.49 -8.57
N SER A 145 19.28 -27.31 -8.09
CA SER A 145 18.08 -27.94 -8.65
C SER A 145 17.82 -27.45 -10.06
N LEU A 146 17.89 -26.15 -10.30
CA LEU A 146 17.71 -25.56 -11.64
C LEU A 146 18.81 -26.00 -12.62
N ARG A 147 20.07 -26.06 -12.21
CA ARG A 147 21.18 -26.52 -13.06
C ARG A 147 21.05 -27.99 -13.44
N ARG A 148 20.50 -28.86 -12.56
CA ARG A 148 20.21 -30.26 -12.92
C ARG A 148 19.09 -30.36 -13.94
N LYS A 149 18.04 -29.54 -13.77
CA LYS A 149 16.87 -29.51 -14.67
C LYS A 149 17.22 -28.89 -16.02
N PHE A 150 18.03 -27.80 -16.01
CA PHE A 150 18.40 -27.01 -17.16
C PHE A 150 19.91 -26.69 -17.17
N PRO A 151 20.77 -27.63 -17.60
CA PRO A 151 22.23 -27.49 -17.44
C PRO A 151 22.85 -26.30 -18.13
N LYS A 152 22.25 -25.78 -19.20
CA LYS A 152 22.76 -24.64 -20.00
C LYS A 152 22.10 -23.32 -19.67
N LEU A 153 20.97 -23.31 -18.94
CA LEU A 153 20.17 -22.14 -18.70
C LEU A 153 20.77 -21.19 -17.66
N ILE A 154 21.46 -21.76 -16.66
CA ILE A 154 21.99 -21.00 -15.53
C ILE A 154 23.44 -20.64 -15.78
N ARG A 155 23.74 -19.35 -15.77
CA ARG A 155 25.10 -18.81 -15.83
C ARG A 155 25.63 -18.49 -14.45
N LYS A 156 26.91 -18.82 -14.22
CA LYS A 156 27.64 -18.47 -13.00
C LYS A 156 28.32 -17.11 -13.21
N ILE A 157 28.09 -16.18 -12.30
CA ILE A 157 28.82 -14.92 -12.20
C ILE A 157 29.29 -14.83 -10.75
N ASP A 158 30.58 -14.76 -10.54
CA ASP A 158 31.23 -14.83 -9.23
C ASP A 158 30.77 -16.09 -8.44
N GLN A 159 30.07 -15.93 -7.34
CA GLN A 159 29.54 -17.01 -6.50
C GLN A 159 28.03 -17.27 -6.68
N ASP A 160 27.38 -16.55 -7.59
CA ASP A 160 25.94 -16.59 -7.78
C ASP A 160 25.55 -17.15 -9.15
N GLY A 161 24.37 -17.77 -9.20
CA GLY A 161 23.73 -18.25 -10.41
C GLY A 161 22.65 -17.28 -10.90
N TYR A 162 22.56 -17.15 -12.22
CA TYR A 162 21.56 -16.30 -12.88
C TYR A 162 20.95 -17.04 -14.06
N MET A 163 19.65 -16.92 -14.26
CA MET A 163 19.01 -17.40 -15.48
C MET A 163 19.53 -16.57 -16.67
N ASN A 164 19.75 -17.22 -17.80
CA ASN A 164 20.21 -16.51 -19.01
C ASN A 164 19.00 -15.81 -19.66
N PRO A 165 18.90 -14.46 -19.64
CA PRO A 165 17.77 -13.76 -20.25
C PRO A 165 17.72 -13.88 -21.78
N GLU A 166 18.84 -14.24 -22.42
CA GLU A 166 18.96 -14.42 -23.87
C GLU A 166 18.44 -15.79 -24.35
N ASP A 167 18.14 -16.71 -23.42
CA ASP A 167 17.61 -18.04 -23.72
C ASP A 167 16.09 -18.04 -23.58
N PRO A 168 15.32 -18.38 -24.65
CA PRO A 168 13.86 -18.42 -24.61
C PRO A 168 13.30 -19.35 -23.52
N GLN A 169 14.07 -20.34 -23.06
CA GLN A 169 13.67 -21.23 -21.98
C GLN A 169 13.52 -20.47 -20.64
N THR A 170 14.24 -19.35 -20.44
CA THR A 170 14.06 -18.47 -19.29
C THR A 170 12.64 -17.88 -19.26
N ALA A 171 12.18 -17.39 -20.41
CA ALA A 171 10.83 -16.83 -20.54
C ALA A 171 9.76 -17.89 -20.23
N ASN A 172 9.87 -19.06 -20.87
CA ASN A 172 8.93 -20.17 -20.66
C ASN A 172 8.90 -20.61 -19.18
N TYR A 173 10.06 -20.76 -18.57
CA TYR A 173 10.15 -21.23 -17.18
C TYR A 173 9.58 -20.24 -16.16
N LEU A 174 9.90 -18.97 -16.29
CA LEU A 174 9.35 -17.92 -15.41
C LEU A 174 7.85 -17.73 -15.61
N ALA A 175 7.37 -17.87 -16.85
CA ALA A 175 5.94 -17.83 -17.17
C ALA A 175 5.18 -18.99 -16.50
N GLU A 176 5.73 -20.21 -16.49
CA GLU A 176 5.12 -21.35 -15.81
C GLU A 176 5.06 -21.16 -14.27
N ILE A 177 6.10 -20.57 -13.66
CA ILE A 177 6.10 -20.25 -12.23
C ILE A 177 5.00 -19.23 -11.90
N CYS A 178 4.91 -18.15 -12.67
CA CYS A 178 3.87 -17.13 -12.46
C CYS A 178 2.47 -17.69 -12.73
N ALA A 179 2.32 -18.59 -13.72
CA ALA A 179 1.08 -19.29 -13.99
C ALA A 179 0.69 -20.24 -12.83
N GLU A 180 1.65 -20.98 -12.23
CA GLU A 180 1.39 -21.81 -11.05
C GLU A 180 0.84 -20.98 -9.90
N ILE A 181 1.48 -19.85 -9.57
CA ILE A 181 1.02 -18.94 -8.52
C ILE A 181 -0.38 -18.41 -8.86
N THR A 182 -0.58 -17.89 -10.07
CA THR A 182 -1.86 -17.31 -10.48
C THR A 182 -3.00 -18.32 -10.47
N LYS A 183 -2.74 -19.55 -10.91
CA LYS A 183 -3.76 -20.61 -10.96
C LYS A 183 -4.18 -21.06 -9.57
N ASN A 184 -3.22 -21.23 -8.65
CA ASN A 184 -3.44 -21.90 -7.38
C ASN A 184 -3.82 -20.96 -6.24
N TYR A 185 -3.57 -19.64 -6.38
CA TYR A 185 -3.75 -18.67 -5.30
C TYR A 185 -4.61 -17.50 -5.73
N ASP A 186 -5.35 -16.95 -4.78
CA ASP A 186 -6.20 -15.76 -4.96
C ASP A 186 -5.40 -14.47 -4.72
N ILE A 187 -4.30 -14.33 -5.47
CA ILE A 187 -3.46 -13.12 -5.44
C ILE A 187 -4.15 -11.96 -6.15
N ASP A 188 -3.77 -10.72 -5.78
CA ASP A 188 -4.20 -9.50 -6.45
C ASP A 188 -3.20 -9.05 -7.53
N GLY A 189 -1.92 -9.49 -7.44
CA GLY A 189 -0.90 -9.16 -8.42
C GLY A 189 0.28 -10.12 -8.46
N ILE A 190 1.00 -10.10 -9.58
CA ILE A 190 2.35 -10.65 -9.76
C ILE A 190 3.30 -9.47 -9.84
N HIS A 191 4.28 -9.41 -8.94
CA HIS A 191 5.30 -8.37 -8.87
C HIS A 191 6.66 -8.92 -9.29
N LEU A 192 7.19 -8.48 -10.43
CA LEU A 192 8.46 -8.95 -11.00
C LEU A 192 9.62 -8.08 -10.52
N ASP A 193 10.52 -8.68 -9.77
CA ASP A 193 11.78 -8.05 -9.38
C ASP A 193 12.96 -8.65 -10.14
N TYR A 194 14.01 -7.86 -10.35
CA TYR A 194 15.16 -8.23 -11.17
C TYR A 194 14.80 -8.69 -12.60
N ILE A 195 13.70 -8.20 -13.16
CA ILE A 195 13.33 -8.43 -14.56
C ILE A 195 14.18 -7.52 -15.47
N ARG A 196 15.46 -7.82 -15.51
CA ARG A 196 16.53 -7.03 -16.15
C ARG A 196 17.84 -7.80 -16.15
N TYR A 197 18.83 -7.31 -16.89
CA TYR A 197 20.19 -7.81 -16.71
C TYR A 197 20.72 -7.44 -15.32
N PRO A 198 21.34 -8.37 -14.59
CA PRO A 198 22.04 -8.06 -13.33
C PRO A 198 23.21 -7.09 -13.53
N GLU A 199 23.56 -6.34 -12.50
CA GLU A 199 24.63 -5.35 -12.50
C GLU A 199 25.98 -5.92 -12.94
N THR A 200 26.25 -7.16 -12.57
CA THR A 200 27.49 -7.88 -12.87
C THR A 200 27.50 -8.57 -14.23
N TRP A 201 26.38 -8.55 -14.95
CA TRP A 201 26.25 -9.20 -16.24
C TRP A 201 26.90 -8.38 -17.34
N LYS A 202 27.90 -8.94 -18.04
CA LYS A 202 28.50 -8.33 -19.24
C LYS A 202 27.58 -8.53 -20.43
N ILE A 203 26.77 -7.54 -20.73
CA ILE A 203 25.88 -7.51 -21.91
C ILE A 203 26.76 -7.46 -23.16
N ARG A 204 26.61 -8.43 -24.07
CA ARG A 204 27.41 -8.57 -25.32
C ARG A 204 26.60 -8.29 -26.57
N VAL A 205 25.33 -8.01 -26.43
CA VAL A 205 24.41 -7.63 -27.50
C VAL A 205 24.14 -6.12 -27.44
N SER A 206 23.54 -5.55 -28.49
CA SER A 206 23.09 -4.16 -28.44
C SER A 206 22.02 -3.97 -27.37
N ASN A 207 21.89 -2.77 -26.82
CA ASN A 207 20.83 -2.45 -25.83
C ASN A 207 19.43 -2.76 -26.38
N ASP A 208 19.16 -2.49 -27.66
CA ASP A 208 17.90 -2.83 -28.30
C ASP A 208 17.63 -4.33 -28.30
N GLN A 209 18.63 -5.13 -28.61
CA GLN A 209 18.49 -6.59 -28.58
C GLN A 209 18.33 -7.09 -27.15
N GLY A 210 19.08 -6.50 -26.19
CA GLY A 210 18.94 -6.82 -24.76
C GLY A 210 17.53 -6.51 -24.25
N ARG A 211 16.95 -5.35 -24.60
CA ARG A 211 15.57 -5.01 -24.27
C ARG A 211 14.55 -5.99 -24.87
N LYS A 212 14.75 -6.45 -26.11
CA LYS A 212 13.91 -7.47 -26.73
C LYS A 212 13.91 -8.78 -25.95
N TYR A 213 15.07 -9.22 -25.46
CA TYR A 213 15.15 -10.44 -24.63
C TYR A 213 14.40 -10.30 -23.31
N ILE A 214 14.59 -9.18 -22.60
CA ILE A 214 13.88 -8.95 -21.34
C ILE A 214 12.37 -8.79 -21.59
N THR A 215 11.97 -8.03 -22.61
CA THR A 215 10.56 -7.84 -22.98
C THR A 215 9.89 -9.16 -23.33
N HIS A 216 10.57 -10.07 -24.05
CA HIS A 216 10.04 -11.41 -24.34
C HIS A 216 9.72 -12.22 -23.07
N ILE A 217 10.53 -12.08 -22.01
CA ILE A 217 10.24 -12.71 -20.71
C ILE A 217 8.97 -12.10 -20.11
N VAL A 218 8.84 -10.78 -20.15
CA VAL A 218 7.66 -10.06 -19.64
C VAL A 218 6.41 -10.47 -20.40
N GLU A 219 6.44 -10.52 -21.74
CA GLU A 219 5.36 -10.96 -22.60
C GLU A 219 4.89 -12.38 -22.26
N ALA A 220 5.83 -13.31 -22.16
CA ALA A 220 5.50 -14.71 -21.84
C ALA A 220 4.82 -14.85 -20.46
N ILE A 221 5.26 -14.08 -19.45
CA ILE A 221 4.64 -14.07 -18.13
C ILE A 221 3.25 -13.42 -18.19
N HIS A 222 3.15 -12.23 -18.80
CA HIS A 222 1.90 -11.49 -18.96
C HIS A 222 0.82 -12.37 -19.61
N ASP A 223 1.12 -12.99 -20.74
CA ASP A 223 0.15 -13.78 -21.50
C ASP A 223 -0.38 -14.96 -20.68
N LYS A 224 0.48 -15.65 -19.94
CA LYS A 224 0.07 -16.75 -19.06
C LYS A 224 -0.79 -16.28 -17.89
N VAL A 225 -0.39 -15.19 -17.22
CA VAL A 225 -1.11 -14.65 -16.07
C VAL A 225 -2.48 -14.10 -16.48
N LYS A 226 -2.52 -13.29 -17.54
CA LYS A 226 -3.77 -12.67 -18.00
C LYS A 226 -4.74 -13.66 -18.63
N ALA A 227 -4.25 -14.72 -19.27
CA ALA A 227 -5.11 -15.80 -19.76
C ALA A 227 -5.79 -16.60 -18.63
N LEU A 228 -5.17 -16.67 -17.44
CA LEU A 228 -5.74 -17.36 -16.27
C LEU A 228 -6.66 -16.44 -15.46
N LYS A 229 -6.21 -15.23 -15.15
CA LYS A 229 -6.92 -14.28 -14.31
C LYS A 229 -6.63 -12.84 -14.79
N PRO A 230 -7.41 -12.30 -15.72
CA PRO A 230 -7.14 -10.99 -16.30
C PRO A 230 -7.17 -9.83 -15.28
N TRP A 231 -7.84 -10.01 -14.14
CA TRP A 231 -7.87 -9.04 -13.04
C TRP A 231 -6.61 -9.03 -12.18
N VAL A 232 -5.72 -10.03 -12.26
CA VAL A 232 -4.45 -10.03 -11.52
C VAL A 232 -3.52 -8.99 -12.15
N LYS A 233 -3.08 -8.03 -11.34
CA LYS A 233 -2.17 -6.96 -11.76
C LYS A 233 -0.80 -7.51 -12.13
N MET A 234 -0.25 -7.02 -13.24
CA MET A 234 1.15 -7.22 -13.59
C MET A 234 1.94 -5.99 -13.15
N SER A 235 2.96 -6.18 -12.33
CA SER A 235 3.82 -5.09 -11.86
C SER A 235 5.30 -5.48 -11.84
N CYS A 236 6.17 -4.49 -11.80
CA CYS A 236 7.60 -4.71 -11.57
C CYS A 236 8.25 -3.58 -10.76
N SER A 237 9.45 -3.86 -10.22
CA SER A 237 10.33 -2.91 -9.55
C SER A 237 11.49 -2.51 -10.49
N PRO A 238 11.31 -1.51 -11.38
CA PRO A 238 12.40 -1.03 -12.23
C PRO A 238 13.42 -0.23 -11.42
N ILE A 239 14.62 -0.05 -12.00
CA ILE A 239 15.57 0.93 -11.50
C ILE A 239 14.87 2.30 -11.43
N GLY A 240 15.07 3.02 -10.34
CA GLY A 240 14.33 4.25 -10.03
C GLY A 240 14.47 5.38 -11.05
N LYS A 241 15.55 5.40 -11.81
CA LYS A 241 15.71 6.25 -13.01
C LYS A 241 15.39 5.43 -14.24
N PHE A 242 14.43 5.87 -15.05
CA PHE A 242 14.14 5.16 -16.30
C PHE A 242 15.28 5.29 -17.28
N ASP A 243 15.66 6.53 -17.60
CA ASP A 243 16.82 6.89 -18.45
C ASP A 243 17.40 8.24 -18.01
N ASP A 244 18.44 8.72 -18.69
CA ASP A 244 18.93 10.08 -18.51
C ASP A 244 17.92 11.10 -19.05
N LEU A 245 17.75 12.22 -18.33
CA LEU A 245 16.77 13.24 -18.69
C LEU A 245 17.43 14.41 -19.41
N SER A 246 16.90 14.80 -20.58
CA SER A 246 17.40 15.95 -21.36
C SER A 246 17.22 17.29 -20.63
N ARG A 247 16.18 17.43 -19.81
CA ARG A 247 15.88 18.63 -19.02
C ARG A 247 16.62 18.73 -17.69
N TYR A 248 17.31 17.66 -17.30
CA TYR A 248 18.09 17.60 -16.08
C TYR A 248 19.37 16.82 -16.33
N TRP A 249 20.52 17.45 -16.12
CA TRP A 249 21.80 16.79 -16.33
C TRP A 249 21.97 15.61 -15.36
N SER A 250 21.91 14.42 -15.89
CA SER A 250 22.06 13.19 -15.14
C SER A 250 22.81 12.16 -15.98
N HIS A 251 23.85 11.60 -15.40
CA HIS A 251 24.52 10.43 -15.96
C HIS A 251 24.57 9.35 -14.89
N GLY A 252 24.25 8.14 -15.22
CA GLY A 252 24.44 7.07 -14.26
C GLY A 252 23.59 5.84 -14.48
N TRP A 253 23.34 5.20 -13.38
CA TRP A 253 22.59 3.96 -13.32
C TRP A 253 21.12 4.18 -13.64
N ASN A 254 20.62 3.55 -14.71
CA ASN A 254 19.26 3.67 -15.14
C ASN A 254 18.73 2.33 -15.70
N ALA A 255 17.41 2.24 -15.86
CA ALA A 255 16.72 1.04 -16.32
C ALA A 255 16.96 0.74 -17.80
N TYR A 256 16.75 1.74 -18.65
CA TYR A 256 16.63 1.57 -20.09
C TYR A 256 17.98 1.27 -20.77
N THR A 257 19.01 2.05 -20.49
CA THR A 257 20.29 1.93 -21.16
C THR A 257 21.30 1.04 -20.43
N LYS A 258 21.21 0.89 -19.09
CA LYS A 258 22.21 0.14 -18.31
C LYS A 258 21.86 -1.33 -18.10
N VAL A 259 20.58 -1.65 -17.96
CA VAL A 259 20.12 -3.01 -17.64
C VAL A 259 19.02 -3.54 -18.58
N CYS A 260 18.77 -2.82 -19.68
CA CYS A 260 17.83 -3.21 -20.73
C CYS A 260 16.38 -3.42 -20.24
N GLN A 261 15.95 -2.60 -19.29
CA GLN A 261 14.63 -2.67 -18.64
C GLN A 261 13.71 -1.57 -19.17
N ASP A 262 12.89 -1.88 -20.19
CA ASP A 262 11.98 -0.92 -20.83
C ASP A 262 10.63 -0.81 -20.09
N ALA A 263 10.69 -0.48 -18.78
CA ALA A 263 9.50 -0.48 -17.93
C ALA A 263 8.41 0.51 -18.40
N GLN A 264 8.77 1.70 -18.88
CA GLN A 264 7.80 2.63 -19.44
C GLN A 264 7.20 2.08 -20.75
N GLY A 265 7.99 1.40 -21.59
CA GLY A 265 7.51 0.71 -22.78
C GLY A 265 6.50 -0.39 -22.44
N TRP A 266 6.77 -1.21 -21.43
CA TRP A 266 5.85 -2.26 -20.96
C TRP A 266 4.55 -1.67 -20.41
N LEU A 267 4.62 -0.55 -19.71
CA LEU A 267 3.42 0.14 -19.22
C LEU A 267 2.57 0.66 -20.39
N ARG A 268 3.18 1.32 -21.36
CA ARG A 268 2.48 1.84 -22.57
C ARG A 268 1.84 0.73 -23.40
N SER A 269 2.54 -0.40 -23.57
CA SER A 269 2.04 -1.54 -24.37
C SER A 269 1.01 -2.40 -23.65
N GLY A 270 0.76 -2.16 -22.35
CA GLY A 270 -0.20 -2.94 -21.56
C GLY A 270 0.36 -4.21 -20.95
N LEU A 271 1.67 -4.47 -21.06
CA LEU A 271 2.34 -5.61 -20.43
C LEU A 271 2.46 -5.45 -18.91
N MET A 272 2.43 -4.22 -18.42
CA MET A 272 2.37 -3.88 -16.99
C MET A 272 1.16 -3.01 -16.71
N ASP A 273 0.52 -3.26 -15.58
CA ASP A 273 -0.58 -2.47 -15.04
C ASP A 273 -0.07 -1.44 -14.04
N GLU A 274 1.06 -1.75 -13.39
CA GLU A 274 1.58 -1.00 -12.27
C GLU A 274 3.11 -1.07 -12.22
N LEU A 275 3.76 0.01 -11.80
CA LEU A 275 5.21 0.06 -11.61
C LEU A 275 5.56 0.57 -10.20
N PHE A 276 6.61 -0.03 -9.63
CA PHE A 276 7.20 0.37 -8.36
C PHE A 276 8.69 0.74 -8.56
N PRO A 277 9.01 1.90 -9.18
CA PRO A 277 10.39 2.29 -9.43
C PRO A 277 11.18 2.38 -8.12
N MET A 278 12.33 1.73 -8.02
CA MET A 278 13.18 1.71 -6.83
C MET A 278 13.93 3.04 -6.67
N MET A 279 13.24 4.07 -6.19
CA MET A 279 13.74 5.44 -6.10
C MET A 279 14.43 5.71 -4.76
N TYR A 280 15.46 4.92 -4.45
CA TYR A 280 16.22 5.02 -3.19
C TYR A 280 17.27 6.11 -3.29
N PHE A 281 16.85 7.32 -3.61
CA PHE A 281 17.65 8.52 -3.83
C PHE A 281 17.05 9.67 -3.04
N LYS A 282 17.70 10.84 -3.07
CA LYS A 282 17.16 12.08 -2.48
C LYS A 282 17.39 13.28 -3.40
N ASP A 283 16.70 14.36 -3.12
CA ASP A 283 16.88 15.66 -3.76
C ASP A 283 16.83 15.59 -5.31
N ASN A 284 17.84 16.15 -5.95
CA ASN A 284 17.97 16.19 -7.42
C ASN A 284 18.09 14.82 -8.09
N GLN A 285 18.32 13.74 -7.33
CA GLN A 285 18.33 12.40 -7.87
C GLN A 285 16.94 11.73 -7.75
N PHE A 286 16.03 12.32 -6.97
CA PHE A 286 14.67 11.83 -6.78
C PHE A 286 13.65 12.64 -7.59
N PHE A 287 13.50 13.93 -7.34
CA PHE A 287 12.36 14.72 -7.83
C PHE A 287 12.22 14.78 -9.35
N PRO A 288 13.29 15.03 -10.16
CA PRO A 288 13.14 15.04 -11.61
C PRO A 288 12.68 13.71 -12.20
N PHE A 289 13.09 12.60 -11.58
CA PHE A 289 12.74 11.25 -12.04
C PHE A 289 11.36 10.84 -11.57
N ALA A 290 10.89 11.30 -10.40
CA ALA A 290 9.51 11.13 -9.98
C ALA A 290 8.54 11.81 -10.96
N ILE A 291 8.86 13.03 -11.40
CA ILE A 291 8.10 13.74 -12.42
C ILE A 291 8.13 12.99 -13.76
N ASP A 292 9.28 12.47 -14.17
CA ASP A 292 9.39 11.67 -15.40
C ASP A 292 8.50 10.41 -15.36
N TRP A 293 8.45 9.71 -14.22
CA TRP A 293 7.54 8.59 -14.03
C TRP A 293 6.07 9.02 -14.12
N ALA A 294 5.70 10.14 -13.52
CA ALA A 294 4.33 10.67 -13.57
C ALA A 294 3.90 11.02 -15.00
N GLU A 295 4.74 11.75 -15.73
CA GLU A 295 4.48 12.17 -17.11
C GLU A 295 4.38 11.00 -18.10
N ASN A 296 5.05 9.89 -17.81
CA ASN A 296 5.06 8.68 -18.64
C ASN A 296 4.16 7.56 -18.10
N SER A 297 3.27 7.84 -17.14
CA SER A 297 2.35 6.85 -16.56
C SER A 297 1.29 6.35 -17.55
N GLY A 298 0.90 7.20 -18.52
CA GLY A 298 -0.19 6.89 -19.45
C GLY A 298 -1.53 6.65 -18.75
N GLY A 299 -1.73 7.23 -17.54
CA GLY A 299 -2.93 7.04 -16.72
C GLY A 299 -2.96 5.72 -15.95
N LYS A 300 -1.89 4.96 -15.98
CA LYS A 300 -1.73 3.72 -15.20
C LYS A 300 -1.06 3.98 -13.84
N ILE A 301 -0.97 2.95 -13.03
CA ILE A 301 -0.53 3.05 -11.63
C ILE A 301 0.99 3.11 -11.57
N ILE A 302 1.51 4.11 -10.86
CA ILE A 302 2.92 4.20 -10.48
C ILE A 302 3.02 4.53 -9.01
N ALA A 303 3.77 3.72 -8.25
CA ALA A 303 4.01 3.89 -6.84
C ALA A 303 5.52 3.78 -6.55
N PRO A 304 6.28 4.88 -6.64
CA PRO A 304 7.71 4.88 -6.41
C PRO A 304 8.09 4.34 -5.03
N GLY A 305 9.17 3.54 -5.02
CA GLY A 305 9.75 2.99 -3.81
C GLY A 305 10.57 4.03 -3.05
N LEU A 306 10.29 4.16 -1.77
CA LEU A 306 10.97 5.04 -0.83
C LEU A 306 12.02 4.26 -0.04
N GLY A 307 13.24 4.77 0.00
CA GLY A 307 14.36 4.15 0.71
C GLY A 307 14.31 4.41 2.22
N VAL A 308 13.24 3.96 2.91
CA VAL A 308 13.07 4.20 4.36
C VAL A 308 14.16 3.54 5.21
N TYR A 309 14.87 2.55 4.69
CA TYR A 309 16.02 1.97 5.37
C TYR A 309 17.19 2.96 5.51
N PHE A 310 17.29 3.98 4.65
CA PHE A 310 18.28 5.04 4.77
C PHE A 310 18.03 6.00 5.94
N LEU A 311 16.87 5.96 6.56
CA LEU A 311 16.63 6.66 7.83
C LEU A 311 17.45 6.06 8.97
N ASP A 312 17.76 4.76 8.90
CA ASP A 312 18.52 4.08 9.94
C ASP A 312 19.96 4.61 10.02
N ARG A 313 20.45 4.80 11.28
CA ARG A 313 21.80 5.30 11.55
C ARG A 313 22.92 4.40 11.02
N SER A 314 22.66 3.10 10.94
CA SER A 314 23.61 2.12 10.40
C SER A 314 23.73 2.17 8.88
N GLN A 315 22.83 2.88 8.19
CA GLN A 315 22.80 3.02 6.73
C GLN A 315 23.30 4.42 6.31
N ALA A 316 22.41 5.35 6.03
CA ALA A 316 22.76 6.69 5.56
C ALA A 316 22.32 7.82 6.51
N ASP A 317 21.61 7.47 7.58
CA ASP A 317 21.14 8.39 8.61
C ASP A 317 20.36 9.61 8.06
N TRP A 318 19.55 9.39 7.01
CA TRP A 318 18.75 10.47 6.43
C TRP A 318 17.82 11.09 7.47
N PRO A 319 17.59 12.42 7.43
CA PRO A 319 16.55 13.04 8.23
C PRO A 319 15.18 12.58 7.74
N LEU A 320 14.19 12.54 8.64
CA LEU A 320 12.81 12.13 8.31
C LEU A 320 12.22 13.00 7.19
N GLU A 321 12.49 14.30 7.20
CA GLU A 321 12.01 15.29 6.23
C GLU A 321 12.38 14.95 4.78
N THR A 322 13.45 14.19 4.55
CA THR A 322 13.79 13.71 3.21
C THR A 322 12.67 12.84 2.66
N VAL A 323 12.24 11.82 3.43
CA VAL A 323 11.22 10.87 2.99
C VAL A 323 9.81 11.48 3.01
N THR A 324 9.48 12.27 4.03
CA THR A 324 8.15 12.91 4.09
C THR A 324 7.93 13.88 2.93
N ARG A 325 8.96 14.65 2.55
CA ARG A 325 8.92 15.52 1.38
C ARG A 325 8.79 14.74 0.07
N GLU A 326 9.44 13.59 -0.05
CA GLU A 326 9.27 12.69 -1.19
C GLU A 326 7.82 12.22 -1.27
N MET A 327 7.22 11.77 -0.17
CA MET A 327 5.82 11.34 -0.10
C MET A 327 4.86 12.46 -0.52
N GLU A 328 5.04 13.68 -0.02
CA GLU A 328 4.22 14.84 -0.40
C GLU A 328 4.29 15.14 -1.90
N ILE A 329 5.48 15.12 -2.48
CA ILE A 329 5.67 15.34 -3.93
C ILE A 329 5.04 14.21 -4.75
N LEU A 330 5.19 12.95 -4.34
CA LEU A 330 4.54 11.84 -5.04
C LEU A 330 3.01 12.01 -5.06
N ARG A 331 2.40 12.34 -3.93
CA ARG A 331 0.95 12.60 -3.84
C ARG A 331 0.52 13.80 -4.70
N HIS A 332 1.31 14.87 -4.71
CA HIS A 332 1.05 16.03 -5.56
C HIS A 332 0.97 15.67 -7.05
N TYR A 333 1.81 14.75 -7.50
CA TYR A 333 1.79 14.23 -8.87
C TYR A 333 0.83 13.04 -9.07
N GLN A 334 -0.06 12.75 -8.10
CA GLN A 334 -1.04 11.66 -8.13
C GLN A 334 -0.39 10.27 -8.28
N LEU A 335 0.81 10.12 -7.78
CA LEU A 335 1.51 8.85 -7.66
C LEU A 335 1.21 8.21 -6.30
N GLY A 336 1.24 6.87 -6.27
CA GLY A 336 1.32 6.15 -5.00
C GLY A 336 2.73 6.18 -4.41
N HIS A 337 2.93 5.40 -3.36
CA HIS A 337 4.25 5.21 -2.76
C HIS A 337 4.39 3.79 -2.20
N ALA A 338 5.63 3.33 -2.08
CA ALA A 338 5.93 2.00 -1.55
C ALA A 338 7.15 2.05 -0.62
N TYR A 339 7.04 1.51 0.58
CA TYR A 339 8.13 1.54 1.57
C TYR A 339 9.09 0.36 1.37
N PHE A 340 10.36 0.61 1.14
CA PHE A 340 11.39 -0.41 1.17
C PHE A 340 12.22 -0.26 2.44
N ARG A 341 12.05 -1.11 3.43
CA ARG A 341 11.19 -2.30 3.49
C ARG A 341 10.41 -2.33 4.82
N SER A 342 9.54 -3.31 4.97
CA SER A 342 8.60 -3.45 6.09
C SER A 342 9.23 -3.22 7.46
N LYS A 343 10.38 -3.86 7.78
CA LYS A 343 11.04 -3.72 9.07
C LYS A 343 11.29 -2.25 9.46
N PHE A 344 11.92 -1.47 8.62
CA PHE A 344 12.28 -0.09 8.93
C PHE A 344 11.06 0.82 9.09
N PHE A 345 9.99 0.50 8.36
CA PHE A 345 8.72 1.20 8.49
C PHE A 345 8.00 0.81 9.78
N THR A 346 7.84 -0.48 10.06
CA THR A 346 7.13 -0.96 11.27
C THR A 346 7.90 -0.73 12.57
N ASP A 347 9.24 -0.63 12.51
CA ASP A 347 10.08 -0.25 13.65
C ASP A 347 10.02 1.25 13.96
N ASP A 348 9.27 2.01 13.16
CA ASP A 348 9.13 3.46 13.29
C ASP A 348 10.47 4.21 13.22
N THR A 349 11.33 3.81 12.28
CA THR A 349 12.65 4.40 12.13
C THR A 349 12.54 5.91 11.92
N LYS A 350 13.03 6.70 12.88
CA LYS A 350 12.93 8.16 12.95
C LYS A 350 11.51 8.73 12.90
N GLY A 351 10.47 7.96 13.23
CA GLY A 351 9.10 8.44 13.26
C GLY A 351 8.34 8.35 11.92
N ILE A 352 8.85 7.58 10.94
CA ILE A 352 8.19 7.42 9.64
C ILE A 352 6.83 6.73 9.75
N TYR A 353 6.71 5.74 10.64
CA TYR A 353 5.44 5.08 10.89
C TYR A 353 4.42 6.02 11.54
N ASP A 354 4.87 6.76 12.56
CA ASP A 354 4.03 7.73 13.26
C ASP A 354 3.56 8.86 12.32
N PHE A 355 4.41 9.32 11.41
CA PHE A 355 4.04 10.30 10.39
C PHE A 355 2.96 9.74 9.44
N ALA A 356 3.16 8.54 8.90
CA ALA A 356 2.16 7.92 8.01
C ALA A 356 0.83 7.71 8.75
N TYR A 357 0.87 7.13 9.93
CA TYR A 357 -0.29 6.74 10.71
C TYR A 357 -1.10 7.94 11.24
N ASN A 358 -0.42 8.97 11.76
CA ASN A 358 -1.11 10.08 12.43
C ASN A 358 -1.47 11.23 11.47
N ASP A 359 -0.83 11.32 10.31
CA ASP A 359 -0.91 12.48 9.44
C ASP A 359 -1.13 12.08 7.98
N PHE A 360 -0.10 11.61 7.28
CA PHE A 360 -0.11 11.48 5.84
C PHE A 360 -1.12 10.45 5.32
N ASP A 361 -1.17 9.27 5.91
CA ASP A 361 -2.04 8.14 5.53
C ASP A 361 -3.13 7.85 6.59
N ALA A 362 -3.53 8.88 7.35
CA ALA A 362 -4.43 8.74 8.50
C ALA A 362 -5.82 8.14 8.18
N PHE A 363 -6.24 8.21 6.92
CA PHE A 363 -7.50 7.64 6.43
C PHE A 363 -7.24 6.56 5.38
N PRO A 364 -8.08 5.51 5.31
CA PRO A 364 -7.92 4.46 4.31
C PRO A 364 -8.03 5.00 2.89
N ALA A 365 -7.31 4.38 1.96
CA ALA A 365 -7.44 4.63 0.53
C ALA A 365 -7.68 3.31 -0.21
N LEU A 366 -8.48 3.37 -1.29
CA LEU A 366 -8.64 2.27 -2.23
C LEU A 366 -7.49 2.28 -3.23
N VAL A 367 -7.10 1.11 -3.72
CA VAL A 367 -6.19 1.01 -4.86
C VAL A 367 -6.90 1.54 -6.11
N PRO A 368 -6.21 2.27 -7.02
CA PRO A 368 -6.79 2.72 -8.28
C PRO A 368 -7.29 1.56 -9.14
N ALA A 369 -8.41 1.77 -9.87
CA ALA A 369 -9.00 0.76 -10.73
C ALA A 369 -8.22 0.58 -12.04
N MET A 370 -8.17 -0.65 -12.55
CA MET A 370 -7.60 -0.99 -13.86
C MET A 370 -8.62 -0.80 -14.99
N THR A 371 -9.09 0.41 -15.19
CA THR A 371 -10.11 0.74 -16.20
C THR A 371 -9.67 0.47 -17.65
N TRP A 372 -8.37 0.37 -17.88
CA TRP A 372 -7.79 0.00 -19.19
C TRP A 372 -7.90 -1.50 -19.52
N VAL A 373 -8.19 -2.36 -18.54
CA VAL A 373 -8.46 -3.79 -18.75
C VAL A 373 -9.96 -4.05 -18.76
N HIS A 374 -10.67 -3.55 -17.75
CA HIS A 374 -12.12 -3.65 -17.62
C HIS A 374 -12.65 -2.35 -16.99
N GLY A 375 -13.55 -1.66 -17.66
CA GLY A 375 -14.05 -0.34 -17.23
C GLY A 375 -15.51 -0.31 -16.79
N THR A 376 -16.22 -1.45 -16.79
CA THR A 376 -17.63 -1.51 -16.41
C THR A 376 -17.75 -1.82 -14.92
N ALA A 377 -18.27 -0.87 -14.14
CA ALA A 377 -18.50 -1.09 -12.72
C ALA A 377 -19.65 -2.08 -12.48
N PRO A 378 -19.65 -2.82 -11.36
CA PRO A 378 -20.75 -3.66 -10.95
C PRO A 378 -22.02 -2.82 -10.67
N SER A 379 -23.19 -3.46 -10.58
CA SER A 379 -24.40 -2.79 -10.10
C SER A 379 -24.22 -2.34 -8.64
N ALA A 380 -25.01 -1.36 -8.20
CA ALA A 380 -25.09 -1.04 -6.76
C ALA A 380 -25.64 -2.24 -5.97
N PRO A 381 -25.20 -2.46 -4.72
CA PRO A 381 -25.86 -3.37 -3.79
C PRO A 381 -27.34 -2.96 -3.57
N THR A 382 -28.14 -3.85 -3.01
CA THR A 382 -29.55 -3.57 -2.72
C THR A 382 -29.89 -3.84 -1.26
N LYS A 383 -31.02 -3.30 -0.80
CA LYS A 383 -31.67 -3.60 0.50
C LYS A 383 -30.75 -3.47 1.73
N ILE A 384 -30.16 -2.31 1.93
CA ILE A 384 -29.37 -2.06 3.14
C ILE A 384 -30.28 -2.09 4.39
N GLN A 385 -29.87 -2.85 5.39
CA GLN A 385 -30.46 -2.90 6.71
C GLN A 385 -29.47 -2.39 7.74
N VAL A 386 -29.92 -1.52 8.63
CA VAL A 386 -29.09 -0.93 9.68
C VAL A 386 -29.72 -1.27 11.02
N THR A 387 -29.02 -2.04 11.84
CA THR A 387 -29.38 -2.34 13.23
C THR A 387 -28.52 -1.52 14.19
N ASN A 388 -28.57 -1.79 15.49
CA ASN A 388 -27.76 -1.06 16.46
C ASN A 388 -26.28 -1.47 16.46
N ASP A 389 -25.98 -2.67 15.97
CA ASP A 389 -24.67 -3.34 16.11
C ASP A 389 -24.09 -3.82 14.77
N HIS A 390 -24.86 -3.78 13.69
CA HIS A 390 -24.37 -4.15 12.36
C HIS A 390 -25.16 -3.50 11.24
N ILE A 391 -24.57 -3.54 10.05
CA ILE A 391 -25.24 -3.30 8.79
C ILE A 391 -25.14 -4.55 7.92
N SER A 392 -26.17 -4.78 7.08
CA SER A 392 -26.18 -5.83 6.07
C SER A 392 -26.85 -5.35 4.80
N TRP A 393 -26.55 -5.99 3.69
CA TRP A 393 -27.10 -5.64 2.37
C TRP A 393 -27.23 -6.89 1.51
N GLU A 394 -28.01 -6.81 0.44
CA GLU A 394 -28.02 -7.82 -0.60
C GLU A 394 -26.93 -7.54 -1.64
N GLY A 395 -26.39 -8.62 -2.20
CA GLY A 395 -25.29 -8.55 -3.16
C GLY A 395 -25.61 -7.75 -4.42
N ALA A 396 -24.57 -7.34 -5.11
CA ALA A 396 -24.61 -6.67 -6.40
C ALA A 396 -24.44 -7.68 -7.56
N ILE A 397 -24.70 -7.23 -8.79
CA ILE A 397 -24.42 -8.00 -10.01
C ILE A 397 -23.05 -7.60 -10.50
N ASP A 398 -22.17 -8.59 -10.68
CA ASP A 398 -20.88 -8.42 -11.33
C ASP A 398 -21.05 -8.40 -12.86
N HIS A 399 -20.33 -7.53 -13.53
CA HIS A 399 -20.27 -7.44 -14.99
C HIS A 399 -18.89 -7.87 -15.52
N SER A 400 -18.04 -8.41 -14.64
CA SER A 400 -16.72 -8.93 -14.99
C SER A 400 -16.69 -10.46 -14.91
N ASP A 401 -15.59 -11.07 -15.38
CA ASP A 401 -15.36 -12.51 -15.29
C ASP A 401 -14.69 -12.93 -13.96
N ALA A 402 -14.58 -12.01 -13.00
CA ALA A 402 -13.96 -12.28 -11.71
C ALA A 402 -14.88 -13.13 -10.81
N PRO A 403 -14.31 -13.94 -9.89
CA PRO A 403 -15.08 -14.95 -9.16
C PRO A 403 -16.02 -14.38 -8.08
N TYR A 404 -15.80 -13.15 -7.64
CA TYR A 404 -16.58 -12.50 -6.58
C TYR A 404 -16.40 -10.99 -6.55
N LEU A 405 -17.37 -10.31 -5.95
CA LEU A 405 -17.33 -8.89 -5.65
C LEU A 405 -16.77 -8.61 -4.26
N LEU A 406 -16.22 -7.44 -4.11
CA LEU A 406 -15.83 -6.81 -2.85
C LEU A 406 -16.80 -5.68 -2.54
N TYR A 407 -16.90 -5.28 -1.28
CA TYR A 407 -17.75 -4.16 -0.85
C TYR A 407 -16.94 -3.15 -0.06
N ASN A 408 -17.23 -1.87 -0.28
CA ASN A 408 -16.70 -0.80 0.53
C ASN A 408 -17.83 -0.19 1.35
N VAL A 409 -17.59 -0.01 2.64
CA VAL A 409 -18.55 0.59 3.55
C VAL A 409 -18.08 1.97 3.94
N TYR A 410 -18.98 2.94 3.76
CA TYR A 410 -18.79 4.34 4.13
C TYR A 410 -19.76 4.72 5.24
N SER A 411 -19.34 5.66 6.09
CA SER A 411 -20.20 6.12 7.17
C SER A 411 -19.93 7.60 7.49
N SER A 412 -21.01 8.37 7.60
CA SER A 412 -21.00 9.79 7.96
C SER A 412 -22.12 10.13 8.92
N ARG A 413 -22.08 11.31 9.50
CA ARG A 413 -23.19 11.93 10.22
C ARG A 413 -24.14 12.69 9.32
N GLU A 414 -23.68 13.00 8.13
CA GLU A 414 -24.43 13.73 7.13
C GLU A 414 -25.02 12.78 6.10
N TYR A 415 -26.19 13.13 5.58
CA TYR A 415 -26.86 12.39 4.52
C TYR A 415 -27.04 13.29 3.29
N PRO A 416 -26.79 12.76 2.10
CA PRO A 416 -26.22 11.43 1.79
C PRO A 416 -24.76 11.32 2.22
N VAL A 417 -24.29 10.08 2.50
CA VAL A 417 -22.88 9.83 2.79
C VAL A 417 -22.05 10.07 1.54
N ASP A 418 -21.12 11.00 1.60
CA ASP A 418 -20.18 11.25 0.52
C ASP A 418 -19.15 10.13 0.44
N ILE A 419 -19.22 9.31 -0.60
CA ILE A 419 -18.27 8.24 -0.86
C ILE A 419 -16.96 8.71 -1.49
N HIS A 420 -16.83 9.99 -1.86
CA HIS A 420 -15.60 10.57 -2.38
C HIS A 420 -14.70 11.11 -1.28
N ASP A 421 -15.25 11.36 -0.09
CA ASP A 421 -14.48 11.73 1.09
C ASP A 421 -13.86 10.49 1.74
N PRO A 422 -12.52 10.32 1.73
CA PRO A 422 -11.84 9.16 2.30
C PRO A 422 -12.07 9.01 3.81
N ARG A 423 -12.40 10.09 4.51
CA ARG A 423 -12.74 10.08 5.94
C ARG A 423 -13.99 9.26 6.25
N ASN A 424 -14.86 9.07 5.27
CA ASN A 424 -16.07 8.28 5.38
C ASN A 424 -15.85 6.79 5.12
N LEU A 425 -14.74 6.38 4.51
CA LEU A 425 -14.42 4.98 4.25
C LEU A 425 -14.06 4.27 5.55
N VAL A 426 -14.95 3.40 6.03
CA VAL A 426 -14.78 2.71 7.33
C VAL A 426 -14.38 1.25 7.21
N ALA A 427 -14.68 0.60 6.09
CA ALA A 427 -14.23 -0.76 5.81
C ALA A 427 -14.09 -0.98 4.30
N PRO A 428 -12.86 -1.00 3.78
CA PRO A 428 -12.58 -1.29 2.38
C PRO A 428 -12.56 -2.80 2.10
N ARG A 429 -12.94 -3.17 0.88
CA ARG A 429 -12.71 -4.49 0.27
C ARG A 429 -13.23 -5.69 1.09
N ILE A 430 -14.39 -5.59 1.74
CA ILE A 430 -14.99 -6.72 2.46
C ILE A 430 -15.65 -7.70 1.47
N GLN A 431 -15.47 -9.00 1.69
CA GLN A 431 -16.14 -10.03 0.88
C GLN A 431 -17.55 -10.35 1.38
N LEU A 432 -17.82 -10.12 2.65
CA LEU A 432 -19.12 -10.40 3.25
C LEU A 432 -20.11 -9.26 2.97
N THR A 433 -21.38 -9.60 2.90
CA THR A 433 -22.50 -8.65 2.77
C THR A 433 -23.04 -8.18 4.14
N ARG A 434 -22.18 -8.20 5.14
CA ARG A 434 -22.46 -7.78 6.52
C ARG A 434 -21.20 -7.19 7.16
N LEU A 435 -21.39 -6.14 7.95
CA LEU A 435 -20.34 -5.56 8.79
C LEU A 435 -20.89 -5.33 10.20
N ASP A 436 -20.26 -5.94 11.19
CA ASP A 436 -20.55 -5.67 12.60
C ASP A 436 -19.87 -4.35 13.00
N ILE A 437 -20.70 -3.34 13.32
CA ILE A 437 -20.27 -1.97 13.59
C ILE A 437 -21.33 -1.25 14.42
N ALA A 438 -20.90 -0.41 15.35
CA ALA A 438 -21.80 0.48 16.08
C ALA A 438 -22.39 1.54 15.13
N THR A 439 -23.72 1.54 14.98
CA THR A 439 -24.40 2.34 13.96
C THR A 439 -25.02 3.65 14.49
N SER A 440 -25.04 3.84 15.82
CA SER A 440 -25.74 4.95 16.46
C SER A 440 -25.30 6.32 15.96
N GLY A 441 -26.26 7.11 15.49
CA GLY A 441 -26.04 8.50 15.07
C GLY A 441 -25.34 8.68 13.74
N ARG A 442 -25.27 7.63 12.89
CA ARG A 442 -24.59 7.66 11.58
C ARG A 442 -25.49 7.17 10.45
N TYR A 443 -25.22 7.70 9.28
CA TYR A 443 -25.68 7.15 8.00
C TYR A 443 -24.61 6.25 7.42
N PHE A 444 -25.00 5.33 6.56
CA PHE A 444 -24.12 4.40 5.88
C PHE A 444 -24.37 4.42 4.38
N ALA A 445 -23.31 4.20 3.63
CA ALA A 445 -23.38 3.90 2.22
C ALA A 445 -22.53 2.66 1.94
N VAL A 446 -22.97 1.83 1.01
CA VAL A 446 -22.25 0.63 0.57
C VAL A 446 -22.12 0.66 -0.94
N THR A 447 -20.90 0.40 -1.42
CA THR A 447 -20.62 0.21 -2.84
C THR A 447 -20.15 -1.21 -3.07
N ALA A 448 -20.42 -1.76 -4.25
CA ALA A 448 -19.77 -2.97 -4.74
C ALA A 448 -18.53 -2.59 -5.55
N MET A 449 -17.51 -3.43 -5.51
CA MET A 449 -16.28 -3.25 -6.26
C MET A 449 -15.86 -4.58 -6.89
N ASP A 450 -15.56 -4.58 -8.20
CA ASP A 450 -15.01 -5.77 -8.87
C ASP A 450 -13.52 -5.96 -8.55
N ARG A 451 -12.95 -7.05 -9.04
CA ARG A 451 -11.52 -7.37 -8.85
C ARG A 451 -10.59 -6.48 -9.67
N TYR A 452 -11.11 -5.70 -10.61
CA TYR A 452 -10.36 -4.66 -11.33
C TYR A 452 -10.33 -3.33 -10.58
N GLY A 453 -11.10 -3.21 -9.48
CA GLY A 453 -11.18 -2.01 -8.67
C GLY A 453 -12.27 -1.01 -9.10
N ASN A 454 -13.13 -1.36 -10.08
CA ASN A 454 -14.26 -0.52 -10.48
C ASN A 454 -15.32 -0.55 -9.38
N GLU A 455 -15.75 0.64 -8.95
CA GLU A 455 -16.66 0.82 -7.85
C GLU A 455 -18.03 1.28 -8.35
N SER A 456 -19.08 0.64 -7.85
CA SER A 456 -20.48 0.95 -8.20
C SER A 456 -20.95 2.29 -7.66
N ALA A 457 -22.13 2.72 -8.08
CA ALA A 457 -22.91 3.70 -7.35
C ALA A 457 -23.19 3.23 -5.91
N ALA A 458 -23.37 4.19 -4.99
CA ALA A 458 -23.58 3.90 -3.59
C ALA A 458 -25.04 3.55 -3.28
N LEU A 459 -25.25 2.46 -2.53
CA LEU A 459 -26.50 2.22 -1.84
C LEU A 459 -26.47 2.98 -0.51
N GLN A 460 -27.35 3.96 -0.36
CA GLN A 460 -27.45 4.79 0.85
C GLN A 460 -28.45 4.20 1.84
N SER A 461 -28.17 4.30 3.15
CA SER A 461 -29.16 4.02 4.18
C SER A 461 -30.25 5.09 4.18
N VAL A 462 -31.52 4.64 4.27
CA VAL A 462 -32.68 5.56 4.22
C VAL A 462 -33.14 6.04 5.60
N SER A 463 -32.57 5.49 6.67
CA SER A 463 -32.91 5.85 8.04
C SER A 463 -31.67 6.10 8.89
N LYS A 464 -31.71 7.16 9.67
CA LYS A 464 -30.72 7.42 10.70
C LYS A 464 -31.06 6.60 11.93
N PRO A 465 -30.16 5.76 12.45
CA PRO A 465 -30.39 5.09 13.72
C PRO A 465 -30.64 6.11 14.83
N LYS A 466 -31.61 5.85 15.68
CA LYS A 466 -31.93 6.74 16.81
C LYS A 466 -30.67 6.91 17.71
N PRO A 467 -30.29 8.12 18.10
CA PRO A 467 -29.18 8.30 19.04
C PRO A 467 -29.48 7.58 20.34
N ARG A 468 -28.53 6.86 20.91
CA ARG A 468 -28.68 6.37 22.29
C ARG A 468 -28.89 7.55 23.23
N GLN A 469 -29.94 7.53 24.05
CA GLN A 469 -30.14 8.54 25.10
C GLN A 469 -28.95 8.53 26.05
N GLY A 470 -28.36 9.71 26.29
CA GLY A 470 -27.25 9.93 27.20
C GLY A 470 -25.99 10.40 26.49
N GLN A 471 -25.97 11.66 26.07
CA GLN A 471 -24.72 12.29 25.60
C GLN A 471 -23.86 12.65 26.81
N LYS A 472 -22.77 11.92 27.02
CA LYS A 472 -21.81 12.24 28.08
C LYS A 472 -20.97 13.42 27.63
N MET A 473 -21.09 14.53 28.34
CA MET A 473 -20.14 15.63 28.21
C MET A 473 -18.82 15.23 28.88
N LEU A 474 -17.73 15.39 28.15
CA LEU A 474 -16.38 15.16 28.68
C LEU A 474 -15.88 16.45 29.36
N SER A 475 -15.11 16.28 30.41
CA SER A 475 -14.55 17.38 31.17
C SER A 475 -13.45 18.10 30.36
N CYS A 476 -13.60 19.42 30.18
CA CYS A 476 -12.64 20.29 29.51
C CYS A 476 -12.56 21.62 30.28
N ASP A 477 -11.34 22.08 30.57
CA ASP A 477 -11.07 23.33 31.25
C ASP A 477 -10.72 24.49 30.30
N GLY A 478 -10.98 24.32 29.01
CA GLY A 478 -10.65 25.27 27.95
C GLY A 478 -9.22 25.15 27.40
N LYS A 479 -8.32 24.47 28.12
CA LYS A 479 -6.95 24.17 27.69
C LYS A 479 -6.69 22.66 27.61
N ARG A 480 -7.29 21.89 28.49
CA ARG A 480 -7.14 20.43 28.57
C ARG A 480 -8.48 19.73 28.52
N LEU A 481 -8.59 18.78 27.63
CA LEU A 481 -9.69 17.81 27.56
C LEU A 481 -9.28 16.53 28.30
N ILE A 482 -10.09 16.11 29.27
CA ILE A 482 -9.89 14.82 29.94
C ILE A 482 -10.42 13.71 29.05
N LEU A 483 -9.53 12.80 28.68
CA LEU A 483 -9.88 11.67 27.82
C LEU A 483 -10.60 10.58 28.67
N PRO A 484 -11.66 9.95 28.13
CA PRO A 484 -12.24 8.80 28.78
C PRO A 484 -11.21 7.66 28.85
N THR A 485 -11.28 6.86 29.89
CA THR A 485 -10.46 5.63 30.00
C THR A 485 -10.77 4.74 28.80
N LYS A 486 -9.75 4.31 28.06
CA LYS A 486 -9.90 3.42 26.92
C LYS A 486 -10.53 2.10 27.41
N PRO A 487 -11.79 1.75 27.01
CA PRO A 487 -12.36 0.47 27.36
C PRO A 487 -11.52 -0.67 26.76
N SER A 488 -11.35 -1.75 27.49
CA SER A 488 -10.62 -2.93 27.01
C SER A 488 -11.19 -3.54 25.72
N THR A 489 -12.46 -3.29 25.46
CA THR A 489 -13.19 -3.72 24.26
C THR A 489 -13.07 -2.77 23.08
N LEU A 490 -12.58 -1.53 23.31
CA LEU A 490 -12.42 -0.52 22.28
C LEU A 490 -10.99 -0.60 21.73
N ASP A 491 -10.84 -1.21 20.56
CA ASP A 491 -9.57 -1.25 19.82
C ASP A 491 -9.27 0.12 19.16
N ALA A 492 -9.33 1.19 19.98
CA ALA A 492 -9.16 2.56 19.55
C ALA A 492 -7.68 2.95 19.61
N GLU A 493 -7.18 3.48 18.52
CA GLU A 493 -5.77 3.83 18.36
C GLU A 493 -5.56 5.32 18.18
N MET A 494 -6.45 5.98 17.45
CA MET A 494 -6.46 7.43 17.24
C MET A 494 -7.68 8.07 17.88
N ILE A 495 -7.54 9.34 18.23
CA ILE A 495 -8.65 10.21 18.61
C ILE A 495 -8.66 11.43 17.69
N SER A 496 -9.84 11.86 17.30
CA SER A 496 -10.05 13.09 16.55
C SER A 496 -11.00 14.03 17.31
N ILE A 497 -10.73 15.32 17.18
CA ILE A 497 -11.63 16.41 17.58
C ILE A 497 -12.32 16.88 16.32
N GLU A 498 -13.64 16.85 16.33
CA GLU A 498 -14.45 17.24 15.19
C GLU A 498 -15.44 18.34 15.55
N THR A 499 -15.71 19.24 14.61
CA THR A 499 -16.86 20.16 14.72
C THR A 499 -18.17 19.36 14.68
N LEU A 500 -19.28 19.98 15.05
CA LEU A 500 -20.61 19.36 14.93
C LEU A 500 -21.00 19.10 13.47
N GLN A 501 -20.36 19.78 12.52
CA GLN A 501 -20.50 19.59 11.06
C GLN A 501 -19.62 18.47 10.51
N GLY A 502 -18.75 17.86 11.33
CA GLY A 502 -17.91 16.73 10.94
C GLY A 502 -16.49 17.10 10.48
N THR A 503 -16.12 18.40 10.52
CA THR A 503 -14.75 18.82 10.19
C THR A 503 -13.79 18.39 11.29
N ILE A 504 -12.73 17.67 10.94
CA ILE A 504 -11.68 17.27 11.87
C ILE A 504 -10.75 18.47 12.09
N LEU A 505 -10.61 18.87 13.35
CA LEU A 505 -9.72 19.97 13.77
C LEU A 505 -8.38 19.47 14.29
N SER A 506 -8.34 18.27 14.83
CA SER A 506 -7.14 17.64 15.37
C SER A 506 -7.31 16.13 15.39
N SER A 507 -6.25 15.40 15.07
CA SER A 507 -6.20 13.94 15.18
C SER A 507 -4.86 13.54 15.79
N LYS A 508 -4.88 12.69 16.83
CA LYS A 508 -3.69 12.23 17.55
C LYS A 508 -3.86 10.81 18.01
N ARG A 509 -2.76 10.14 18.36
CA ARG A 509 -2.81 8.83 19.02
C ARG A 509 -3.63 8.88 20.31
N TYR A 510 -4.36 7.78 20.59
CA TYR A 510 -5.11 7.63 21.84
C TYR A 510 -4.16 7.25 22.99
N GLU A 511 -3.40 8.21 23.46
CA GLU A 511 -2.41 8.06 24.52
C GLU A 511 -2.71 9.04 25.67
N GLY A 512 -2.36 8.59 26.90
CA GLY A 512 -2.49 9.42 28.09
C GLY A 512 -3.92 9.61 28.60
N LYS A 513 -4.05 10.53 29.56
CA LYS A 513 -5.31 10.81 30.27
C LYS A 513 -5.96 12.14 29.85
N SER A 514 -5.24 12.95 29.10
CA SER A 514 -5.71 14.26 28.67
C SER A 514 -5.08 14.66 27.33
N MET A 515 -5.77 15.55 26.61
CA MET A 515 -5.34 16.13 25.35
C MET A 515 -5.31 17.66 25.45
N ASP A 516 -4.27 18.29 24.94
CA ASP A 516 -4.21 19.74 24.82
C ASP A 516 -5.16 20.22 23.72
N VAL A 517 -6.04 21.15 24.09
CA VAL A 517 -7.03 21.78 23.19
C VAL A 517 -6.88 23.30 23.17
N SER A 518 -5.75 23.83 23.61
CA SER A 518 -5.49 25.26 23.68
C SER A 518 -5.56 25.98 22.33
N SER A 519 -5.29 25.26 21.23
CA SER A 519 -5.39 25.75 19.85
C SER A 519 -6.81 25.66 19.26
N ILE A 520 -7.73 24.93 19.91
CA ILE A 520 -9.10 24.74 19.42
C ILE A 520 -9.93 26.01 19.79
N PRO A 521 -10.68 26.65 18.88
CA PRO A 521 -11.52 27.80 19.19
C PRO A 521 -12.59 27.51 20.24
N ASN A 522 -13.17 28.53 20.86
CA ASN A 522 -14.33 28.35 21.74
C ASN A 522 -15.50 27.74 20.96
N GLY A 523 -16.14 26.72 21.53
CA GLY A 523 -17.23 26.00 20.88
C GLY A 523 -17.48 24.60 21.43
N VAL A 524 -18.49 23.92 20.89
CA VAL A 524 -18.82 22.54 21.24
C VAL A 524 -18.30 21.63 20.17
N TYR A 525 -17.61 20.60 20.61
CA TYR A 525 -16.90 19.66 19.76
C TYR A 525 -17.23 18.22 20.11
N LEU A 526 -16.95 17.33 19.18
CA LEU A 526 -17.06 15.91 19.33
C LEU A 526 -15.67 15.30 19.45
N LEU A 527 -15.48 14.44 20.44
CA LEU A 527 -14.33 13.54 20.52
C LEU A 527 -14.71 12.18 19.95
N ARG A 528 -13.89 11.69 19.04
CA ARG A 528 -14.07 10.41 18.39
C ARG A 528 -12.79 9.57 18.50
N SER A 529 -12.93 8.26 18.53
CA SER A 529 -11.83 7.32 18.37
C SER A 529 -11.93 6.60 17.04
N LEU A 530 -10.78 6.22 16.49
CA LEU A 530 -10.63 5.42 15.30
C LEU A 530 -9.91 4.13 15.69
N ASN A 531 -10.41 2.97 15.26
CA ASN A 531 -9.75 1.70 15.52
C ASN A 531 -8.83 1.29 14.35
N ARG A 532 -8.13 0.15 14.48
CA ARG A 532 -7.25 -0.42 13.46
C ARG A 532 -7.93 -0.72 12.12
N LYS A 533 -9.25 -0.87 12.12
CA LYS A 533 -10.05 -1.15 10.92
C LYS A 533 -10.62 0.12 10.30
N GLY A 534 -10.18 1.31 10.73
CA GLY A 534 -10.75 2.57 10.29
C GLY A 534 -12.15 2.86 10.84
N ILE A 535 -12.65 2.03 11.75
CA ILE A 535 -13.99 2.18 12.35
C ILE A 535 -13.92 3.24 13.44
N SER A 536 -14.78 4.23 13.32
CA SER A 536 -14.83 5.38 14.21
C SER A 536 -15.94 5.25 15.26
N HIS A 537 -15.60 5.50 16.52
CA HIS A 537 -16.55 5.50 17.65
C HIS A 537 -16.59 6.87 18.33
N ARG A 538 -17.80 7.33 18.62
CA ARG A 538 -17.97 8.55 19.41
C ARG A 538 -17.62 8.29 20.87
N LEU A 539 -16.68 9.08 21.42
CA LEU A 539 -16.32 9.02 22.83
C LEU A 539 -17.14 9.98 23.68
N GLY A 540 -17.53 11.13 23.15
CA GLY A 540 -18.36 12.11 23.84
C GLY A 540 -18.31 13.48 23.21
N PHE A 541 -19.05 14.43 23.76
CA PHE A 541 -18.96 15.84 23.43
C PHE A 541 -18.17 16.57 24.51
N PHE A 542 -17.57 17.71 24.18
CA PHE A 542 -16.95 18.63 25.13
C PHE A 542 -17.09 20.07 24.64
N GLU A 543 -17.04 20.99 25.55
CA GLU A 543 -17.05 22.43 25.27
C GLU A 543 -15.68 23.04 25.59
N VAL A 544 -15.12 23.76 24.64
CA VAL A 544 -13.98 24.64 24.86
C VAL A 544 -14.54 26.01 25.16
N ARG A 545 -14.38 26.49 26.39
CA ARG A 545 -14.79 27.81 26.83
C ARG A 545 -13.64 28.48 27.56
N ARG A 546 -13.16 29.59 27.01
CA ARG A 546 -12.16 30.43 27.64
C ARG A 546 -12.79 31.78 27.86
N GLU A 547 -12.59 32.32 29.05
CA GLU A 547 -12.98 33.70 29.31
C GLU A 547 -12.08 34.65 28.49
N PRO A 548 -12.61 35.74 27.97
CA PRO A 548 -11.91 36.69 27.12
C PRO A 548 -10.72 37.34 27.79
#